data_96e59ad74380919f75d752b7647d33de
#
_entry.id   96e59ad74380919f75d752b7647d33de
#
_cell.length_a   1.000
_cell.length_b   1.000
_cell.length_c   1.000
_cell.angle_alpha   90.00
_cell.angle_beta   90.00
_cell.angle_gamma   90.00
#
_symmetry.space_group_name_H-M   'P 1'
#
loop_
_entity.id
_entity.type
_entity.pdbx_description
1 polymer ?
#
loop_
_entity_poly.entity_id
_entity_poly.type
_entity_poly.pdbx_seq_one_letter_code
_entity_poly.pdbx_strand_id
1 'polypeptide(L)'
;MKIINSYFFKLFLFFAVFFSSYAVKAEDILALYKYLHANPELSWQEDKTADLLANKLEKLGFDVSRGIGKKGVVAIYENGEGPTLMIRADMDGLPVEEKTNLPYASKVRSINRSGIEVPVMHACGHDIHMAVLIGSANELIERSKEWSGTLIMILQPAEEVGQGSLAMLRDGLFEKFPRPDFNLALHVGSAGPAGSIGYHLGYSMANVDSVDIIVEGIGGHGAYPHTTVDPIVLSSQIVLALQTIVSREINPLEPAVVTVGSIHGGLKHNIIPDEVKLQLTLRSYSDDVRNKTISNINRIVRGQAIAAGLPNDKMPTVILKDEHTPALYNDPDFSNKVLDFIRNEIGPENVHEIPAVMGGEDFGRFGRQEPKIPSFLFWLGGVSKDDWERYQKGEITLASNHSPFFAPVPQPTLSTGVSAITSSAIGLLQNKK
;
A
#
# COMPACT_ATOMS: atom_id res chain seq x y z
N MET A 1 4.16 -33.18 -54.04
CA MET A 1 4.87 -33.34 -52.75
C MET A 1 5.80 -32.13 -52.44
N LYS A 2 5.59 -30.94 -52.99
CA LYS A 2 6.42 -29.75 -52.73
C LYS A 2 5.64 -28.54 -52.08
N ILE A 3 4.34 -28.67 -51.88
CA ILE A 3 3.51 -27.53 -51.34
C ILE A 3 3.26 -27.65 -49.83
N ILE A 4 3.40 -28.83 -49.24
CA ILE A 4 3.15 -29.04 -47.80
C ILE A 4 4.30 -28.54 -46.93
N ASN A 5 5.53 -28.48 -47.41
CA ASN A 5 6.69 -28.04 -46.63
C ASN A 5 6.78 -26.51 -46.42
N SER A 6 6.09 -25.71 -47.23
CA SER A 6 6.16 -24.25 -47.12
C SER A 6 5.27 -23.67 -45.98
N TYR A 7 4.16 -24.34 -45.69
CA TYR A 7 3.26 -23.88 -44.60
C TYR A 7 3.79 -24.25 -43.21
N PHE A 8 4.43 -25.42 -43.06
CA PHE A 8 5.04 -25.84 -41.79
C PHE A 8 6.25 -24.98 -41.44
N PHE A 9 7.05 -24.54 -42.40
CA PHE A 9 8.21 -23.68 -42.16
C PHE A 9 7.80 -22.24 -41.78
N LYS A 10 6.73 -21.70 -42.39
CA LYS A 10 6.18 -20.39 -42.01
C LYS A 10 5.51 -20.38 -40.64
N LEU A 11 4.82 -21.47 -40.27
CA LEU A 11 4.20 -21.61 -38.93
C LEU A 11 5.26 -21.74 -37.84
N PHE A 12 6.36 -22.48 -38.10
CA PHE A 12 7.47 -22.62 -37.17
C PHE A 12 8.28 -21.33 -36.99
N LEU A 13 8.46 -20.54 -38.04
CA LEU A 13 9.10 -19.22 -37.94
C LEU A 13 8.22 -18.22 -37.17
N PHE A 14 6.89 -18.26 -37.35
CA PHE A 14 5.97 -17.39 -36.66
C PHE A 14 5.91 -17.71 -35.15
N PHE A 15 5.91 -18.99 -34.79
CA PHE A 15 6.01 -19.43 -33.39
C PHE A 15 7.37 -19.09 -32.77
N ALA A 16 8.47 -19.29 -33.48
CA ALA A 16 9.81 -18.97 -32.99
C ALA A 16 10.03 -17.47 -32.77
N VAL A 17 9.49 -16.61 -33.63
CA VAL A 17 9.56 -15.15 -33.48
C VAL A 17 8.69 -14.67 -32.31
N PHE A 18 7.51 -15.26 -32.09
CA PHE A 18 6.65 -14.94 -30.95
C PHE A 18 7.28 -15.36 -29.62
N PHE A 19 7.85 -16.58 -29.55
CA PHE A 19 8.56 -17.06 -28.36
C PHE A 19 9.81 -16.23 -28.04
N SER A 20 10.54 -15.80 -29.07
CA SER A 20 11.74 -14.97 -28.91
C SER A 20 11.40 -13.56 -28.40
N SER A 21 10.33 -12.95 -28.91
CA SER A 21 9.94 -11.61 -28.46
C SER A 21 9.39 -11.60 -27.03
N TYR A 22 8.65 -12.64 -26.63
CA TYR A 22 8.12 -12.78 -25.26
C TYR A 22 9.25 -13.03 -24.25
N ALA A 23 10.22 -13.87 -24.59
CA ALA A 23 11.38 -14.16 -23.74
C ALA A 23 12.26 -12.91 -23.50
N VAL A 24 12.51 -12.12 -24.54
CA VAL A 24 13.29 -10.86 -24.42
C VAL A 24 12.58 -9.85 -23.52
N LYS A 25 11.26 -9.71 -23.62
CA LYS A 25 10.48 -8.79 -22.77
C LYS A 25 10.43 -9.20 -21.31
N ALA A 26 10.25 -10.49 -21.04
CA ALA A 26 10.28 -11.01 -19.68
C ALA A 26 11.64 -10.79 -19.01
N GLU A 27 12.72 -10.84 -19.80
CA GLU A 27 14.09 -10.55 -19.34
C GLU A 27 14.28 -9.04 -19.04
N ASP A 28 13.69 -8.16 -19.84
CA ASP A 28 13.72 -6.70 -19.63
C ASP A 28 12.96 -6.28 -18.36
N ILE A 29 11.80 -6.89 -18.08
CA ILE A 29 11.01 -6.60 -16.87
C ILE A 29 11.75 -7.12 -15.63
N LEU A 30 12.33 -8.30 -15.70
CA LEU A 30 13.13 -8.87 -14.60
C LEU A 30 14.39 -8.02 -14.35
N ALA A 31 15.03 -7.50 -15.39
CA ALA A 31 16.17 -6.59 -15.25
C ALA A 31 15.76 -5.27 -14.58
N LEU A 32 14.61 -4.72 -14.95
CA LEU A 32 14.05 -3.53 -14.32
C LEU A 32 13.76 -3.77 -12.83
N TYR A 33 13.07 -4.85 -12.51
CA TYR A 33 12.80 -5.25 -11.12
C TYR A 33 14.09 -5.31 -10.30
N LYS A 34 15.11 -6.05 -10.78
CA LYS A 34 16.40 -6.17 -10.08
C LYS A 34 17.10 -4.83 -9.88
N TYR A 35 16.99 -3.93 -10.87
CA TYR A 35 17.56 -2.60 -10.76
C TYR A 35 16.84 -1.79 -9.66
N LEU A 36 15.50 -1.78 -9.66
CA LEU A 36 14.69 -1.09 -8.66
C LEU A 36 14.96 -1.64 -7.25
N HIS A 37 14.98 -2.97 -7.11
CA HIS A 37 15.28 -3.66 -5.86
C HIS A 37 16.65 -3.26 -5.28
N ALA A 38 17.66 -3.15 -6.13
CA ALA A 38 19.01 -2.77 -5.72
C ALA A 38 19.18 -1.27 -5.44
N ASN A 39 18.24 -0.42 -5.86
CA ASN A 39 18.32 1.04 -5.79
C ASN A 39 17.06 1.70 -5.19
N PRO A 40 16.55 1.26 -4.03
CA PRO A 40 15.37 1.82 -3.41
C PRO A 40 15.62 3.25 -2.91
N GLU A 41 14.57 4.07 -2.94
CA GLU A 41 14.57 5.43 -2.39
C GLU A 41 13.48 5.55 -1.31
N LEU A 42 13.75 6.29 -0.23
CA LEU A 42 12.77 6.50 0.85
C LEU A 42 11.61 7.40 0.39
N SER A 43 10.48 7.31 1.10
CA SER A 43 9.33 8.22 0.92
C SER A 43 9.77 9.69 0.81
N TRP A 44 9.30 10.37 -0.24
CA TRP A 44 9.66 11.74 -0.62
C TRP A 44 11.09 11.94 -1.17
N GLN A 45 11.81 10.87 -1.44
CA GLN A 45 13.16 10.90 -2.02
C GLN A 45 13.24 10.13 -3.33
N GLU A 46 12.12 9.78 -3.95
CA GLU A 46 11.98 8.87 -5.11
C GLU A 46 12.34 9.58 -6.45
N ASP A 47 13.32 10.48 -6.45
CA ASP A 47 13.67 11.28 -7.62
C ASP A 47 14.17 10.43 -8.79
N LYS A 48 15.13 9.54 -8.54
CA LYS A 48 15.75 8.70 -9.58
C LYS A 48 14.78 7.63 -10.07
N THR A 49 13.99 7.07 -9.16
CA THR A 49 12.95 6.08 -9.46
C THR A 49 11.88 6.70 -10.36
N ALA A 50 11.35 7.86 -9.98
CA ALA A 50 10.35 8.59 -10.76
C ALA A 50 10.88 8.95 -12.16
N ASP A 51 12.09 9.49 -12.27
CA ASP A 51 12.70 9.84 -13.56
C ASP A 51 12.94 8.62 -14.45
N LEU A 52 13.43 7.51 -13.89
CA LEU A 52 13.66 6.28 -14.62
C LEU A 52 12.38 5.75 -15.26
N LEU A 53 11.31 5.67 -14.45
CA LEU A 53 10.03 5.09 -14.89
C LEU A 53 9.29 6.05 -15.83
N ALA A 54 9.34 7.36 -15.57
CA ALA A 54 8.79 8.37 -16.46
C ALA A 54 9.43 8.29 -17.84
N ASN A 55 10.77 8.20 -17.92
CA ASN A 55 11.48 8.04 -19.20
C ASN A 55 11.12 6.74 -19.94
N LYS A 56 10.77 5.66 -19.22
CA LYS A 56 10.29 4.43 -19.84
C LYS A 56 8.90 4.61 -20.44
N LEU A 57 7.99 5.28 -19.73
CA LEU A 57 6.62 5.57 -20.22
C LEU A 57 6.65 6.54 -21.41
N GLU A 58 7.51 7.57 -21.40
CA GLU A 58 7.71 8.46 -22.57
C GLU A 58 8.17 7.69 -23.82
N LYS A 59 9.09 6.74 -23.66
CA LYS A 59 9.55 5.89 -24.79
C LYS A 59 8.46 4.99 -25.34
N LEU A 60 7.44 4.66 -24.54
CA LEU A 60 6.25 3.93 -24.97
C LEU A 60 5.18 4.84 -25.61
N GLY A 61 5.41 6.15 -25.64
CA GLY A 61 4.51 7.12 -26.29
C GLY A 61 3.47 7.75 -25.36
N PHE A 62 3.62 7.60 -24.04
CA PHE A 62 2.77 8.30 -23.08
C PHE A 62 3.14 9.79 -23.00
N ASP A 63 2.15 10.64 -22.82
CA ASP A 63 2.34 12.03 -22.36
C ASP A 63 2.59 12.03 -20.86
N VAL A 64 3.78 12.47 -20.43
CA VAL A 64 4.27 12.28 -19.06
C VAL A 64 4.46 13.62 -18.34
N SER A 65 3.76 13.76 -17.22
CA SER A 65 3.90 14.88 -16.27
C SER A 65 4.59 14.41 -14.99
N ARG A 66 5.63 15.13 -14.58
CA ARG A 66 6.44 14.84 -13.39
C ARG A 66 6.16 15.83 -12.26
N GLY A 67 6.52 15.43 -11.03
CA GLY A 67 6.47 16.29 -9.86
C GLY A 67 5.07 16.52 -9.29
N ILE A 68 4.08 15.73 -9.71
CA ILE A 68 2.71 15.81 -9.19
C ILE A 68 2.69 15.32 -7.74
N GLY A 69 2.21 16.17 -6.82
CA GLY A 69 2.31 15.87 -5.39
C GLY A 69 3.77 15.73 -4.92
N LYS A 70 4.68 16.55 -5.45
CA LYS A 70 6.13 16.62 -5.23
C LYS A 70 6.95 15.65 -6.09
N LYS A 71 6.73 14.34 -6.02
CA LYS A 71 7.56 13.31 -6.66
C LYS A 71 6.76 12.41 -7.61
N GLY A 72 5.42 12.50 -7.59
CA GLY A 72 4.57 11.64 -8.40
C GLY A 72 4.69 11.89 -9.90
N VAL A 73 4.36 10.87 -10.68
CA VAL A 73 4.32 10.92 -12.14
C VAL A 73 2.92 10.54 -12.60
N VAL A 74 2.41 11.29 -13.55
CA VAL A 74 1.17 10.98 -14.29
C VAL A 74 1.53 10.79 -15.75
N ALA A 75 1.22 9.63 -16.31
CA ALA A 75 1.46 9.33 -17.70
C ALA A 75 0.14 8.94 -18.38
N ILE A 76 -0.18 9.59 -19.50
CA ILE A 76 -1.47 9.45 -20.20
C ILE A 76 -1.20 8.90 -21.61
N TYR A 77 -2.02 7.93 -21.99
CA TYR A 77 -2.08 7.44 -23.36
C TYR A 77 -3.53 7.41 -23.84
N GLU A 78 -3.81 8.19 -24.85
CA GLU A 78 -5.14 8.24 -25.49
C GLU A 78 -5.18 7.32 -26.72
N ASN A 79 -6.12 6.36 -26.70
CA ASN A 79 -6.31 5.36 -27.75
C ASN A 79 -7.76 5.39 -28.29
N GLY A 80 -8.20 6.56 -28.73
CA GLY A 80 -9.55 6.80 -29.25
C GLY A 80 -10.61 7.02 -28.15
N GLU A 81 -11.88 7.08 -28.57
CA GLU A 81 -12.99 7.28 -27.65
C GLU A 81 -13.23 6.03 -26.78
N GLY A 82 -13.55 6.22 -25.52
CA GLY A 82 -13.84 5.14 -24.58
C GLY A 82 -13.67 5.55 -23.12
N PRO A 83 -13.76 4.59 -22.21
CA PRO A 83 -13.57 4.83 -20.78
C PRO A 83 -12.12 5.28 -20.44
N THR A 84 -11.98 5.89 -19.28
CA THR A 84 -10.69 6.27 -18.70
C THR A 84 -10.35 5.32 -17.54
N LEU A 85 -9.24 4.60 -17.65
CA LEU A 85 -8.73 3.69 -16.62
C LEU A 85 -7.45 4.25 -16.01
N MET A 86 -7.41 4.37 -14.70
CA MET A 86 -6.19 4.68 -13.95
C MET A 86 -5.59 3.41 -13.34
N ILE A 87 -4.30 3.18 -13.59
CA ILE A 87 -3.51 2.10 -12.99
C ILE A 87 -2.40 2.72 -12.16
N ARG A 88 -2.24 2.26 -10.91
CA ARG A 88 -1.27 2.84 -9.97
C ARG A 88 -0.21 1.84 -9.54
N ALA A 89 1.02 2.31 -9.44
CA ALA A 89 2.08 1.72 -8.62
C ALA A 89 2.67 2.77 -7.67
N ASP A 90 3.01 2.34 -6.46
CA ASP A 90 3.80 3.10 -5.50
C ASP A 90 5.31 2.94 -5.78
N MET A 91 6.14 3.85 -5.24
CA MET A 91 7.56 3.91 -5.60
C MET A 91 8.53 3.80 -4.43
N ASP A 92 8.10 4.09 -3.22
CA ASP A 92 9.00 4.27 -2.09
C ASP A 92 9.45 2.97 -1.43
N GLY A 93 10.62 3.03 -0.81
CA GLY A 93 11.19 1.98 0.02
C GLY A 93 11.19 2.36 1.50
N LEU A 94 11.51 1.39 2.34
CA LEU A 94 11.48 1.46 3.78
C LEU A 94 12.88 1.55 4.42
N PRO A 95 13.02 2.15 5.61
CA PRO A 95 14.28 2.20 6.36
C PRO A 95 14.60 0.84 7.02
N VAL A 96 14.77 -0.19 6.21
CA VAL A 96 15.02 -1.58 6.61
C VAL A 96 16.35 -2.06 6.05
N GLU A 97 17.17 -2.74 6.86
CA GLU A 97 18.39 -3.39 6.39
C GLU A 97 18.06 -4.75 5.77
N GLU A 98 18.31 -4.88 4.48
CA GLU A 98 18.01 -6.11 3.76
C GLU A 98 18.92 -7.28 4.18
N LYS A 99 18.31 -8.45 4.42
CA LYS A 99 18.99 -9.69 4.83
C LYS A 99 18.61 -10.89 3.95
N THR A 100 18.15 -10.64 2.75
CA THR A 100 17.69 -11.69 1.81
C THR A 100 18.83 -12.52 1.23
N ASN A 101 20.07 -11.99 1.22
CA ASN A 101 21.23 -12.56 0.55
C ASN A 101 21.07 -12.70 -0.98
N LEU A 102 20.15 -11.97 -1.59
CA LEU A 102 20.00 -11.94 -3.04
C LEU A 102 21.24 -11.30 -3.69
N PRO A 103 21.65 -11.76 -4.89
CA PRO A 103 22.81 -11.16 -5.59
C PRO A 103 22.61 -9.69 -5.98
N TYR A 104 21.36 -9.21 -5.97
CA TYR A 104 20.95 -7.84 -6.22
C TYR A 104 20.33 -7.16 -4.99
N ALA A 105 20.57 -7.70 -3.79
CA ALA A 105 20.10 -7.09 -2.54
C ALA A 105 20.55 -5.64 -2.40
N SER A 106 19.69 -4.80 -1.86
CA SER A 106 19.98 -3.38 -1.63
C SER A 106 21.15 -3.19 -0.65
N LYS A 107 22.02 -2.24 -1.01
CA LYS A 107 23.09 -1.72 -0.14
C LYS A 107 22.94 -0.21 0.04
N VAL A 108 21.81 0.33 -0.35
CA VAL A 108 21.53 1.76 -0.30
C VAL A 108 21.39 2.20 1.16
N ARG A 109 21.97 3.36 1.46
CA ARG A 109 21.76 4.11 2.68
C ARG A 109 21.30 5.52 2.35
N SER A 110 20.40 6.06 3.15
CA SER A 110 19.87 7.41 2.96
C SER A 110 19.63 8.08 4.31
N ILE A 111 19.50 9.41 4.30
CA ILE A 111 19.14 10.18 5.48
C ILE A 111 17.61 10.24 5.56
N ASN A 112 17.05 9.73 6.65
CA ASN A 112 15.61 9.79 6.89
C ASN A 112 15.16 11.21 7.32
N ARG A 113 13.85 11.39 7.49
CA ARG A 113 13.25 12.68 7.89
C ARG A 113 13.73 13.20 9.26
N SER A 114 14.27 12.33 10.10
CA SER A 114 14.83 12.69 11.42
C SER A 114 16.32 13.05 11.34
N GLY A 115 16.93 13.09 10.15
CA GLY A 115 18.34 13.37 9.96
C GLY A 115 19.27 12.19 10.28
N ILE A 116 18.72 10.99 10.38
CA ILE A 116 19.48 9.76 10.72
C ILE A 116 19.77 8.98 9.45
N GLU A 117 21.01 8.55 9.27
CA GLU A 117 21.38 7.63 8.20
C GLU A 117 20.82 6.24 8.47
N VAL A 118 20.04 5.71 7.52
CA VAL A 118 19.38 4.39 7.61
C VAL A 118 19.63 3.58 6.34
N PRO A 119 19.65 2.24 6.41
CA PRO A 119 19.60 1.40 5.22
C PRO A 119 18.23 1.53 4.55
N VAL A 120 18.15 1.23 3.25
CA VAL A 120 16.88 1.30 2.50
C VAL A 120 16.65 0.01 1.75
N MET A 121 15.41 -0.51 1.80
CA MET A 121 14.98 -1.73 1.14
C MET A 121 13.56 -1.58 0.59
N HIS A 122 13.24 -2.18 -0.56
CA HIS A 122 11.86 -2.40 -0.98
C HIS A 122 11.22 -3.56 -0.19
N ALA A 123 11.12 -3.38 1.14
CA ALA A 123 10.59 -4.40 2.04
C ALA A 123 9.06 -4.57 1.95
N CYS A 124 8.36 -3.71 1.18
CA CYS A 124 6.94 -3.85 0.86
C CYS A 124 6.69 -4.37 -0.57
N GLY A 125 7.73 -4.42 -1.43
CA GLY A 125 7.65 -4.98 -2.77
C GLY A 125 7.17 -3.99 -3.84
N HIS A 126 7.30 -2.69 -3.60
CA HIS A 126 6.93 -1.66 -4.58
C HIS A 126 7.75 -1.74 -5.87
N ASP A 127 8.94 -2.31 -5.84
CA ASP A 127 9.75 -2.68 -7.02
C ASP A 127 9.01 -3.67 -7.95
N ILE A 128 8.26 -4.64 -7.41
CA ILE A 128 7.36 -5.52 -8.18
C ILE A 128 6.23 -4.70 -8.79
N HIS A 129 5.58 -3.81 -8.01
CA HIS A 129 4.46 -3.00 -8.49
C HIS A 129 4.86 -2.12 -9.67
N MET A 130 6.00 -1.44 -9.55
CA MET A 130 6.58 -0.60 -10.60
C MET A 130 6.96 -1.40 -11.85
N ALA A 131 7.61 -2.55 -11.68
CA ALA A 131 7.99 -3.41 -12.78
C ALA A 131 6.76 -3.97 -13.52
N VAL A 132 5.72 -4.36 -12.79
CA VAL A 132 4.43 -4.81 -13.36
C VAL A 132 3.75 -3.67 -14.12
N LEU A 133 3.72 -2.45 -13.57
CA LEU A 133 3.11 -1.30 -14.25
C LEU A 133 3.79 -1.03 -15.59
N ILE A 134 5.13 -1.01 -15.65
CA ILE A 134 5.88 -0.81 -16.91
C ILE A 134 5.68 -1.98 -17.87
N GLY A 135 5.67 -3.22 -17.37
CA GLY A 135 5.38 -4.40 -18.18
C GLY A 135 3.99 -4.37 -18.81
N SER A 136 2.99 -3.99 -18.01
CA SER A 136 1.60 -3.85 -18.47
C SER A 136 1.45 -2.69 -19.46
N ALA A 137 2.12 -1.55 -19.23
CA ALA A 137 2.13 -0.44 -20.18
C ALA A 137 2.67 -0.89 -21.54
N ASN A 138 3.79 -1.62 -21.56
CA ASN A 138 4.38 -2.13 -22.79
C ASN A 138 3.43 -3.07 -23.55
N GLU A 139 2.82 -4.05 -22.85
CA GLU A 139 1.86 -4.96 -23.48
C GLU A 139 0.60 -4.25 -23.98
N LEU A 140 0.06 -3.28 -23.23
CA LEU A 140 -1.11 -2.52 -23.64
C LEU A 140 -0.85 -1.69 -24.89
N ILE A 141 0.33 -1.07 -25.04
CA ILE A 141 0.69 -0.33 -26.24
C ILE A 141 0.79 -1.26 -27.46
N GLU A 142 1.44 -2.41 -27.33
CA GLU A 142 1.54 -3.39 -28.41
C GLU A 142 0.18 -3.95 -28.83
N ARG A 143 -0.73 -4.11 -27.88
CA ARG A 143 -2.09 -4.58 -28.09
C ARG A 143 -3.10 -3.42 -28.25
N SER A 144 -2.64 -2.22 -28.60
CA SER A 144 -3.49 -1.02 -28.72
C SER A 144 -4.67 -1.16 -29.70
N LYS A 145 -4.62 -2.13 -30.60
CA LYS A 145 -5.77 -2.45 -31.51
C LYS A 145 -6.91 -3.21 -30.81
N GLU A 146 -6.70 -3.73 -29.61
CA GLU A 146 -7.66 -4.56 -28.87
C GLU A 146 -8.53 -3.73 -27.91
N TRP A 147 -8.19 -2.47 -27.67
CA TRP A 147 -8.87 -1.59 -26.73
C TRP A 147 -8.96 -0.15 -27.23
N SER A 148 -9.85 0.65 -26.64
CA SER A 148 -9.94 2.09 -26.88
C SER A 148 -10.35 2.82 -25.61
N GLY A 149 -10.00 4.10 -25.51
CA GLY A 149 -10.21 4.95 -24.34
C GLY A 149 -8.91 5.57 -23.88
N THR A 150 -8.88 6.03 -22.64
CA THR A 150 -7.73 6.70 -22.04
C THR A 150 -7.13 5.86 -20.92
N LEU A 151 -5.82 5.63 -20.97
CA LEU A 151 -5.04 4.95 -19.95
C LEU A 151 -4.22 5.98 -19.18
N ILE A 152 -4.36 5.99 -17.86
CA ILE A 152 -3.59 6.83 -16.93
C ILE A 152 -2.72 5.91 -16.08
N MET A 153 -1.40 6.04 -16.18
CA MET A 153 -0.45 5.35 -15.32
C MET A 153 0.02 6.30 -14.22
N ILE A 154 -0.17 5.92 -12.97
CA ILE A 154 0.25 6.70 -11.80
C ILE A 154 1.46 6.02 -11.14
N LEU A 155 2.55 6.77 -11.01
CA LEU A 155 3.68 6.42 -10.16
C LEU A 155 3.57 7.28 -8.90
N GLN A 156 3.11 6.67 -7.82
CA GLN A 156 2.79 7.37 -6.58
C GLN A 156 3.98 7.36 -5.62
N PRO A 157 4.42 8.50 -5.07
CA PRO A 157 5.43 8.56 -4.02
C PRO A 157 4.82 8.28 -2.65
N ALA A 158 5.65 8.06 -1.65
CA ALA A 158 5.38 8.20 -0.22
C ALA A 158 4.11 7.47 0.27
N GLU A 159 3.90 6.24 -0.20
CA GLU A 159 2.83 5.35 0.26
C GLU A 159 3.05 4.95 1.72
N GLU A 160 4.28 4.58 2.09
CA GLU A 160 4.68 4.07 3.41
C GLU A 160 4.48 5.06 4.57
N VAL A 161 4.21 6.32 4.23
CA VAL A 161 3.83 7.36 5.19
C VAL A 161 2.38 7.84 5.00
N GLY A 162 1.60 7.17 4.15
CA GLY A 162 0.17 7.42 3.92
C GLY A 162 -0.14 8.80 3.33
N GLN A 163 0.81 9.44 2.63
CA GLN A 163 0.70 10.83 2.22
C GLN A 163 0.81 11.07 0.71
N GLY A 164 1.26 10.08 -0.06
CA GLY A 164 1.55 10.26 -1.48
C GLY A 164 0.31 10.54 -2.31
N SER A 165 -0.72 9.71 -2.19
CA SER A 165 -1.99 9.91 -2.88
C SER A 165 -2.66 11.24 -2.48
N LEU A 166 -2.61 11.60 -1.19
CA LEU A 166 -3.13 12.88 -0.70
C LEU A 166 -2.40 14.07 -1.32
N ALA A 167 -1.07 13.98 -1.44
CA ALA A 167 -0.27 15.05 -2.05
C ALA A 167 -0.59 15.21 -3.54
N MET A 168 -0.73 14.11 -4.28
CA MET A 168 -1.11 14.14 -5.69
C MET A 168 -2.52 14.74 -5.87
N LEU A 169 -3.49 14.35 -5.05
CA LEU A 169 -4.84 14.90 -5.07
C LEU A 169 -4.86 16.39 -4.73
N ARG A 170 -4.12 16.82 -3.70
CA ARG A 170 -4.01 18.23 -3.31
C ARG A 170 -3.30 19.10 -4.35
N ASP A 171 -2.44 18.49 -5.15
CA ASP A 171 -1.81 19.15 -6.31
C ASP A 171 -2.73 19.23 -7.53
N GLY A 172 -3.96 18.78 -7.41
CA GLY A 172 -4.97 18.88 -8.47
C GLY A 172 -4.90 17.72 -9.49
N LEU A 173 -4.67 16.49 -9.03
CA LEU A 173 -4.58 15.33 -9.92
C LEU A 173 -5.79 15.22 -10.87
N PHE A 174 -7.01 15.33 -10.32
CA PHE A 174 -8.24 15.16 -11.13
C PHE A 174 -8.81 16.49 -11.67
N GLU A 175 -8.17 17.62 -11.40
CA GLU A 175 -8.44 18.92 -12.00
C GLU A 175 -7.55 19.20 -13.21
N LYS A 176 -6.30 18.72 -13.18
CA LYS A 176 -5.29 18.93 -14.22
C LYS A 176 -5.27 17.83 -15.28
N PHE A 177 -5.70 16.63 -14.91
CA PHE A 177 -5.68 15.44 -15.75
C PHE A 177 -7.07 14.82 -15.89
N PRO A 178 -7.31 13.97 -16.91
CA PRO A 178 -8.59 13.30 -17.06
C PRO A 178 -9.00 12.55 -15.80
N ARG A 179 -10.24 12.72 -15.38
CA ARG A 179 -10.77 11.97 -14.24
C ARG A 179 -11.08 10.54 -14.68
N PRO A 180 -10.57 9.51 -13.97
CA PRO A 180 -10.81 8.13 -14.36
C PRO A 180 -12.26 7.69 -14.06
N ASP A 181 -12.77 6.78 -14.88
CA ASP A 181 -14.00 6.04 -14.62
C ASP A 181 -13.76 4.88 -13.63
N PHE A 182 -12.52 4.35 -13.60
CA PHE A 182 -12.10 3.22 -12.78
C PHE A 182 -10.65 3.36 -12.30
N ASN A 183 -10.38 2.90 -11.10
CA ASN A 183 -9.02 2.82 -10.55
C ASN A 183 -8.62 1.35 -10.28
N LEU A 184 -7.44 0.96 -10.72
CA LEU A 184 -6.89 -0.37 -10.55
C LEU A 184 -5.48 -0.31 -9.95
N ALA A 185 -5.20 -1.18 -8.99
CA ALA A 185 -3.87 -1.38 -8.43
C ALA A 185 -3.66 -2.83 -8.00
N LEU A 186 -2.43 -3.20 -7.74
CA LEU A 186 -2.08 -4.45 -7.09
C LEU A 186 -1.11 -4.22 -5.95
N HIS A 187 -1.05 -5.16 -5.02
CA HIS A 187 -0.03 -5.18 -3.98
C HIS A 187 0.55 -6.60 -3.85
N VAL A 188 1.87 -6.75 -3.89
CA VAL A 188 2.51 -8.05 -3.69
C VAL A 188 2.60 -8.39 -2.21
N GLY A 189 2.38 -9.66 -1.86
CA GLY A 189 2.43 -10.10 -0.48
C GLY A 189 2.86 -11.55 -0.29
N SER A 190 3.10 -11.91 0.96
CA SER A 190 3.46 -13.27 1.38
C SER A 190 2.24 -14.15 1.69
N ALA A 191 1.02 -13.70 1.39
CA ALA A 191 -0.21 -14.41 1.70
C ALA A 191 -0.67 -15.38 0.59
N GLY A 192 0.15 -15.67 -0.41
CA GLY A 192 -0.16 -16.58 -1.50
C GLY A 192 1.06 -17.00 -2.32
N PRO A 193 0.97 -18.13 -3.03
CA PRO A 193 2.05 -18.57 -3.89
C PRO A 193 2.18 -17.65 -5.12
N ALA A 194 3.41 -17.48 -5.62
CA ALA A 194 3.68 -16.80 -6.87
C ALA A 194 2.90 -17.48 -8.02
N GLY A 195 2.21 -16.69 -8.84
CA GLY A 195 1.26 -17.20 -9.83
C GLY A 195 -0.21 -17.11 -9.41
N SER A 196 -0.50 -16.70 -8.17
CA SER A 196 -1.87 -16.55 -7.67
C SER A 196 -2.23 -15.11 -7.37
N ILE A 197 -3.55 -14.86 -7.30
CA ILE A 197 -4.15 -13.58 -6.92
C ILE A 197 -5.10 -13.79 -5.75
N GLY A 198 -4.94 -12.95 -4.72
CA GLY A 198 -5.85 -12.82 -3.60
C GLY A 198 -6.70 -11.56 -3.72
N TYR A 199 -7.96 -11.61 -3.29
CA TYR A 199 -8.83 -10.43 -3.28
C TYR A 199 -9.77 -10.41 -2.08
N HIS A 200 -10.25 -9.23 -1.74
CA HIS A 200 -11.33 -9.03 -0.78
C HIS A 200 -12.30 -7.96 -1.29
N LEU A 201 -13.59 -8.24 -1.24
CA LEU A 201 -14.63 -7.29 -1.66
C LEU A 201 -15.03 -6.38 -0.50
N GLY A 202 -15.34 -5.14 -0.80
CA GLY A 202 -15.65 -4.15 0.24
C GLY A 202 -14.40 -3.63 0.94
N TYR A 203 -14.44 -3.46 2.25
CA TYR A 203 -13.30 -2.96 3.02
C TYR A 203 -12.17 -3.99 3.08
N SER A 204 -11.11 -3.77 2.30
CA SER A 204 -9.98 -4.68 2.14
C SER A 204 -8.81 -4.38 3.07
N MET A 205 -8.53 -3.09 3.30
CA MET A 205 -7.46 -2.63 4.20
C MET A 205 -7.98 -1.52 5.11
N ALA A 206 -7.46 -1.46 6.34
CA ALA A 206 -7.99 -0.59 7.38
C ALA A 206 -7.58 0.87 7.20
N ASN A 207 -8.36 1.77 7.80
CA ASN A 207 -7.87 3.11 8.06
C ASN A 207 -6.73 3.08 9.09
N VAL A 208 -5.89 4.11 9.04
CA VAL A 208 -4.74 4.28 9.94
C VAL A 208 -4.80 5.66 10.54
N ASP A 209 -4.84 5.74 11.87
CA ASP A 209 -4.67 6.98 12.62
C ASP A 209 -3.54 6.82 13.63
N SER A 210 -2.76 7.90 13.78
CA SER A 210 -1.78 8.06 14.85
C SER A 210 -2.27 9.13 15.81
N VAL A 211 -2.25 8.83 17.12
CA VAL A 211 -2.73 9.72 18.17
C VAL A 211 -1.68 9.89 19.25
N ASP A 212 -1.34 11.12 19.58
CA ASP A 212 -0.57 11.43 20.79
C ASP A 212 -1.55 11.88 21.89
N ILE A 213 -1.34 11.43 23.13
CA ILE A 213 -2.04 11.93 24.30
C ILE A 213 -0.97 12.51 25.25
N ILE A 214 -1.08 13.79 25.54
CA ILE A 214 -0.26 14.47 26.53
C ILE A 214 -1.05 14.48 27.83
N VAL A 215 -0.57 13.73 28.82
CA VAL A 215 -1.18 13.61 30.13
C VAL A 215 -0.39 14.49 31.08
N GLU A 216 -0.91 15.70 31.31
CA GLU A 216 -0.34 16.59 32.33
C GLU A 216 -0.60 16.06 33.74
N GLY A 217 0.21 16.51 34.69
CA GLY A 217 0.09 16.20 36.11
C GLY A 217 0.46 17.39 36.98
N ILE A 218 0.59 17.15 38.26
CA ILE A 218 1.23 18.05 39.24
C ILE A 218 2.37 17.24 39.83
N GLY A 219 3.58 17.53 39.37
CA GLY A 219 4.79 16.83 39.80
C GLY A 219 5.23 17.18 41.21
N GLY A 220 6.18 16.38 41.74
CA GLY A 220 6.70 16.62 43.06
C GLY A 220 7.59 15.53 43.60
N HIS A 221 7.84 15.56 44.91
CA HIS A 221 8.66 14.58 45.57
C HIS A 221 7.93 13.24 45.74
N GLY A 222 8.52 12.14 45.26
CA GLY A 222 7.91 10.82 45.31
C GLY A 222 7.51 10.31 46.70
N ALA A 223 8.05 10.86 47.78
CA ALA A 223 7.62 10.55 49.14
C ALA A 223 6.43 11.38 49.66
N TYR A 224 5.97 12.38 48.88
CA TYR A 224 4.83 13.23 49.21
C TYR A 224 3.74 13.20 48.13
N PRO A 225 3.23 12.01 47.73
CA PRO A 225 2.28 11.88 46.62
C PRO A 225 0.98 12.62 46.87
N HIS A 226 0.61 12.86 48.13
CA HIS A 226 -0.62 13.58 48.53
C HIS A 226 -0.58 15.10 48.16
N THR A 227 0.56 15.63 47.75
CA THR A 227 0.72 17.02 47.28
C THR A 227 0.74 17.12 45.75
N THR A 228 0.52 16.01 45.05
CA THR A 228 0.69 15.87 43.60
C THR A 228 -0.55 15.30 42.94
N VAL A 229 -0.61 15.36 41.61
CA VAL A 229 -1.46 14.50 40.75
C VAL A 229 -0.53 13.76 39.82
N ASP A 230 -0.29 12.49 40.10
CA ASP A 230 0.74 11.70 39.43
C ASP A 230 0.29 11.32 37.99
N PRO A 231 0.94 11.87 36.96
CA PRO A 231 0.56 11.58 35.58
C PRO A 231 0.99 10.16 35.15
N ILE A 232 1.91 9.49 35.83
CA ILE A 232 2.25 8.08 35.55
C ILE A 232 1.10 7.16 35.97
N VAL A 233 0.54 7.39 37.15
CA VAL A 233 -0.63 6.62 37.64
C VAL A 233 -1.85 6.93 36.76
N LEU A 234 -2.11 8.19 36.45
CA LEU A 234 -3.22 8.60 35.58
C LEU A 234 -3.08 7.99 34.17
N SER A 235 -1.90 8.03 33.57
CA SER A 235 -1.64 7.42 32.26
C SER A 235 -1.87 5.92 32.27
N SER A 236 -1.49 5.22 33.32
CA SER A 236 -1.73 3.78 33.48
C SER A 236 -3.24 3.47 33.52
N GLN A 237 -4.03 4.27 34.22
CA GLN A 237 -5.50 4.16 34.26
C GLN A 237 -6.10 4.45 32.89
N ILE A 238 -5.63 5.48 32.18
CA ILE A 238 -6.05 5.80 30.82
C ILE A 238 -5.80 4.61 29.90
N VAL A 239 -4.57 4.03 29.90
CA VAL A 239 -4.25 2.86 29.06
C VAL A 239 -5.21 1.71 29.26
N LEU A 240 -5.53 1.38 30.52
CA LEU A 240 -6.50 0.33 30.86
C LEU A 240 -7.92 0.68 30.43
N ALA A 241 -8.35 1.91 30.66
CA ALA A 241 -9.70 2.35 30.31
C ALA A 241 -9.92 2.40 28.79
N LEU A 242 -8.91 2.77 28.00
CA LEU A 242 -8.98 2.78 26.54
C LEU A 242 -9.27 1.40 25.94
N GLN A 243 -8.89 0.30 26.62
CA GLN A 243 -9.20 -1.06 26.16
C GLN A 243 -10.71 -1.36 26.15
N THR A 244 -11.50 -0.61 26.92
CA THR A 244 -12.97 -0.77 26.94
C THR A 244 -13.63 -0.28 25.65
N ILE A 245 -12.98 0.57 24.87
CA ILE A 245 -13.52 1.04 23.58
C ILE A 245 -13.83 -0.16 22.69
N VAL A 246 -12.83 -1.00 22.42
CA VAL A 246 -12.99 -2.18 21.56
C VAL A 246 -13.86 -3.24 22.24
N SER A 247 -13.63 -3.48 23.53
CA SER A 247 -14.29 -4.61 24.22
C SER A 247 -15.73 -4.33 24.65
N ARG A 248 -16.20 -3.06 24.74
CA ARG A 248 -17.51 -2.69 25.31
C ARG A 248 -18.30 -1.66 24.51
N GLU A 249 -17.66 -0.89 23.61
CA GLU A 249 -18.32 0.25 22.98
C GLU A 249 -18.44 0.13 21.45
N ILE A 250 -17.51 -0.58 20.81
CA ILE A 250 -17.63 -0.92 19.40
C ILE A 250 -18.42 -2.20 19.24
N ASN A 251 -19.27 -2.26 18.21
CA ASN A 251 -20.02 -3.48 17.88
C ASN A 251 -19.02 -4.63 17.61
N PRO A 252 -19.16 -5.80 18.25
CA PRO A 252 -18.25 -6.93 18.07
C PRO A 252 -18.10 -7.42 16.62
N LEU A 253 -19.05 -7.08 15.74
CA LEU A 253 -19.01 -7.40 14.31
C LEU A 253 -18.25 -6.34 13.49
N GLU A 254 -17.83 -5.24 14.09
CA GLU A 254 -17.07 -4.15 13.45
C GLU A 254 -15.63 -4.18 13.96
N PRO A 255 -14.66 -4.53 13.12
CA PRO A 255 -13.25 -4.56 13.53
C PRO A 255 -12.74 -3.18 13.93
N ALA A 256 -12.05 -3.14 15.08
CA ALA A 256 -11.36 -1.95 15.56
C ALA A 256 -10.11 -2.32 16.36
N VAL A 257 -9.07 -1.51 16.25
CA VAL A 257 -7.81 -1.64 17.01
C VAL A 257 -7.52 -0.33 17.71
N VAL A 258 -7.24 -0.39 19.01
CA VAL A 258 -6.72 0.71 19.84
C VAL A 258 -5.48 0.19 20.55
N THR A 259 -4.31 0.53 20.05
CA THR A 259 -3.03 0.12 20.64
C THR A 259 -2.27 1.32 21.16
N VAL A 260 -1.93 1.30 22.45
CA VAL A 260 -0.95 2.23 23.04
C VAL A 260 0.43 1.60 22.81
N GLY A 261 1.14 2.10 21.79
CA GLY A 261 2.43 1.56 21.37
C GLY A 261 3.62 2.13 22.15
N SER A 262 3.43 3.27 22.82
CA SER A 262 4.51 3.92 23.55
C SER A 262 3.96 4.73 24.73
N ILE A 263 4.74 4.74 25.84
CA ILE A 263 4.51 5.54 27.03
C ILE A 263 5.84 6.12 27.50
N HIS A 264 5.92 7.44 27.64
CA HIS A 264 7.14 8.15 28.04
C HIS A 264 6.83 9.17 29.13
N GLY A 265 7.51 9.07 30.28
CA GLY A 265 7.38 9.99 31.38
C GLY A 265 8.26 9.62 32.55
N GLY A 266 8.70 10.65 33.29
CA GLY A 266 9.57 10.50 34.44
C GLY A 266 11.05 10.28 34.10
N LEU A 267 11.95 10.83 34.93
CA LEU A 267 13.40 10.72 34.77
C LEU A 267 14.07 9.97 35.92
N LYS A 268 13.46 9.97 37.11
CA LYS A 268 14.06 9.40 38.33
C LYS A 268 12.97 8.83 39.23
N HIS A 269 13.27 7.71 39.87
CA HIS A 269 12.34 6.91 40.71
C HIS A 269 11.68 7.67 41.88
N ASN A 270 12.29 8.75 42.38
CA ASN A 270 11.81 9.52 43.54
C ASN A 270 11.27 10.91 43.18
N ILE A 271 10.98 11.16 41.88
CA ILE A 271 10.38 12.37 41.36
C ILE A 271 9.14 12.00 40.59
N ILE A 272 7.99 12.55 40.97
CA ILE A 272 6.77 12.49 40.17
C ILE A 272 6.88 13.56 39.07
N PRO A 273 6.78 13.21 37.78
CA PRO A 273 6.94 14.16 36.68
C PRO A 273 5.71 15.08 36.53
N ASP A 274 5.85 16.13 35.72
CA ASP A 274 4.73 17.01 35.36
C ASP A 274 3.92 16.50 34.16
N GLU A 275 4.46 15.55 33.38
CA GLU A 275 3.85 15.09 32.13
C GLU A 275 4.21 13.64 31.82
N VAL A 276 3.28 12.93 31.17
CA VAL A 276 3.48 11.67 30.47
C VAL A 276 2.89 11.77 29.06
N LYS A 277 3.63 11.28 28.06
CA LYS A 277 3.18 11.17 26.69
C LYS A 277 2.83 9.71 26.34
N LEU A 278 1.62 9.50 25.81
CA LEU A 278 1.19 8.23 25.19
C LEU A 278 1.14 8.40 23.68
N GLN A 279 1.53 7.36 22.95
CA GLN A 279 1.40 7.32 21.49
C GLN A 279 0.59 6.08 21.09
N LEU A 280 -0.45 6.30 20.30
CA LEU A 280 -1.41 5.29 19.91
C LEU A 280 -1.46 5.12 18.39
N THR A 281 -1.77 3.89 17.96
CA THR A 281 -2.26 3.62 16.61
C THR A 281 -3.68 3.08 16.67
N LEU A 282 -4.53 3.59 15.78
CA LEU A 282 -5.92 3.17 15.63
C LEU A 282 -6.10 2.54 14.26
N ARG A 283 -6.98 1.50 14.20
CA ARG A 283 -7.40 0.87 12.94
C ARG A 283 -8.90 0.60 13.00
N SER A 284 -9.58 0.78 11.88
CA SER A 284 -10.96 0.33 11.65
C SER A 284 -11.23 0.35 10.15
N TYR A 285 -12.40 -0.17 9.71
CA TYR A 285 -12.75 -0.11 8.30
C TYR A 285 -13.67 1.04 7.96
N SER A 286 -14.70 1.30 8.77
CA SER A 286 -15.64 2.39 8.49
C SER A 286 -15.25 3.70 9.15
N ASP A 287 -15.64 4.82 8.52
CA ASP A 287 -15.46 6.16 9.10
C ASP A 287 -16.28 6.34 10.38
N ASP A 288 -17.44 5.65 10.50
CA ASP A 288 -18.27 5.72 11.70
C ASP A 288 -17.57 5.09 12.91
N VAL A 289 -16.97 3.90 12.75
CA VAL A 289 -16.20 3.25 13.82
C VAL A 289 -14.97 4.09 14.18
N ARG A 290 -14.27 4.64 13.19
CA ARG A 290 -13.14 5.57 13.40
C ARG A 290 -13.56 6.77 14.25
N ASN A 291 -14.59 7.49 13.83
CA ASN A 291 -15.06 8.70 14.51
C ASN A 291 -15.55 8.40 15.94
N LYS A 292 -16.26 7.29 16.13
CA LYS A 292 -16.67 6.81 17.43
C LYS A 292 -15.48 6.47 18.32
N THR A 293 -14.46 5.80 17.80
CA THR A 293 -13.23 5.47 18.53
C THR A 293 -12.52 6.74 19.01
N ILE A 294 -12.33 7.72 18.13
CA ILE A 294 -11.69 9.01 18.47
C ILE A 294 -12.50 9.77 19.53
N SER A 295 -13.82 9.83 19.37
CA SER A 295 -14.72 10.46 20.36
C SER A 295 -14.62 9.79 21.73
N ASN A 296 -14.59 8.45 21.76
CA ASN A 296 -14.47 7.66 22.99
C ASN A 296 -13.11 7.86 23.67
N ILE A 297 -12.02 7.96 22.90
CA ILE A 297 -10.69 8.30 23.46
C ILE A 297 -10.75 9.63 24.20
N ASN A 298 -11.28 10.68 23.58
CA ASN A 298 -11.40 12.01 24.20
C ASN A 298 -12.24 11.96 25.50
N ARG A 299 -13.37 11.27 25.47
CA ARG A 299 -14.25 11.13 26.63
C ARG A 299 -13.58 10.37 27.78
N ILE A 300 -12.92 9.24 27.48
CA ILE A 300 -12.25 8.40 28.49
C ILE A 300 -11.10 9.16 29.12
N VAL A 301 -10.22 9.74 28.31
CA VAL A 301 -9.05 10.50 28.76
C VAL A 301 -9.48 11.63 29.71
N ARG A 302 -10.49 12.41 29.32
CA ARG A 302 -11.05 13.46 30.15
C ARG A 302 -11.68 12.92 31.43
N GLY A 303 -12.44 11.81 31.35
CA GLY A 303 -13.08 11.17 32.51
C GLY A 303 -12.09 10.68 33.55
N GLN A 304 -10.99 10.06 33.12
CA GLN A 304 -9.91 9.60 34.00
C GLN A 304 -9.18 10.79 34.68
N ALA A 305 -8.94 11.87 33.94
CA ALA A 305 -8.32 13.07 34.48
C ALA A 305 -9.18 13.72 35.59
N ILE A 306 -10.51 13.82 35.38
CA ILE A 306 -11.46 14.30 36.37
C ILE A 306 -11.45 13.39 37.62
N ALA A 307 -11.47 12.07 37.42
CA ALA A 307 -11.44 11.09 38.51
C ALA A 307 -10.13 11.17 39.33
N ALA A 308 -9.02 11.51 38.69
CA ALA A 308 -7.72 11.73 39.35
C ALA A 308 -7.62 13.08 40.08
N GLY A 309 -8.62 13.97 39.96
CA GLY A 309 -8.63 15.30 40.56
C GLY A 309 -7.75 16.33 39.84
N LEU A 310 -7.47 16.11 38.55
CA LEU A 310 -6.67 17.05 37.77
C LEU A 310 -7.46 18.37 37.55
N PRO A 311 -6.85 19.54 37.74
CA PRO A 311 -7.54 20.82 37.53
C PRO A 311 -7.87 21.05 36.04
N ASN A 312 -8.90 21.87 35.77
CA ASN A 312 -9.44 22.03 34.42
C ASN A 312 -8.44 22.64 33.42
N ASP A 313 -7.48 23.41 33.86
CA ASP A 313 -6.43 24.03 33.07
C ASP A 313 -5.29 23.05 32.72
N LYS A 314 -5.31 21.85 33.31
CA LYS A 314 -4.34 20.77 33.09
C LYS A 314 -4.94 19.52 32.48
N MET A 315 -6.13 19.62 31.87
CA MET A 315 -6.75 18.45 31.23
C MET A 315 -5.86 17.90 30.10
N PRO A 316 -5.74 16.57 29.99
CA PRO A 316 -4.91 15.96 28.96
C PRO A 316 -5.34 16.40 27.55
N THR A 317 -4.36 16.54 26.67
CA THR A 317 -4.56 16.90 25.26
C THR A 317 -4.46 15.66 24.38
N VAL A 318 -5.51 15.42 23.57
CA VAL A 318 -5.52 14.37 22.55
C VAL A 318 -5.23 15.02 21.20
N ILE A 319 -4.12 14.61 20.57
CA ILE A 319 -3.62 15.16 19.31
C ILE A 319 -3.75 14.10 18.24
N LEU A 320 -4.69 14.28 17.32
CA LEU A 320 -4.78 13.46 16.11
C LEU A 320 -3.73 13.96 15.12
N LYS A 321 -2.87 13.06 14.65
CA LYS A 321 -1.85 13.41 13.65
C LYS A 321 -2.48 13.59 12.26
N ASP A 322 -1.85 14.40 11.42
CA ASP A 322 -2.31 14.66 10.04
C ASP A 322 -2.07 13.47 9.09
N GLU A 323 -1.52 12.38 9.58
CA GLU A 323 -1.12 11.19 8.82
C GLU A 323 -2.26 10.16 8.66
N HIS A 324 -3.52 10.58 8.78
CA HIS A 324 -4.65 9.69 8.58
C HIS A 324 -4.65 9.09 7.17
N THR A 325 -4.70 7.77 7.08
CA THR A 325 -4.95 7.03 5.84
C THR A 325 -6.36 6.43 5.91
N PRO A 326 -7.29 6.77 5.00
CA PRO A 326 -8.62 6.18 5.02
C PRO A 326 -8.58 4.71 4.61
N ALA A 327 -9.59 3.94 5.03
CA ALA A 327 -9.72 2.56 4.64
C ALA A 327 -9.83 2.39 3.12
N LEU A 328 -9.17 1.36 2.59
CA LEU A 328 -9.32 0.93 1.21
C LEU A 328 -10.63 0.15 1.05
N TYR A 329 -11.46 0.60 0.12
CA TYR A 329 -12.71 -0.05 -0.24
C TYR A 329 -12.66 -0.51 -1.69
N ASN A 330 -12.70 -1.83 -1.89
CA ASN A 330 -12.84 -2.45 -3.20
C ASN A 330 -14.31 -2.47 -3.58
N ASP A 331 -14.69 -1.75 -4.63
CA ASP A 331 -16.08 -1.73 -5.12
C ASP A 331 -16.48 -3.14 -5.58
N PRO A 332 -17.52 -3.76 -5.00
CA PRO A 332 -17.85 -5.16 -5.28
C PRO A 332 -18.21 -5.44 -6.74
N ASP A 333 -18.97 -4.56 -7.38
CA ASP A 333 -19.44 -4.77 -8.76
C ASP A 333 -18.27 -4.60 -9.74
N PHE A 334 -17.47 -3.56 -9.55
CA PHE A 334 -16.26 -3.34 -10.35
C PHE A 334 -15.24 -4.44 -10.13
N SER A 335 -14.98 -4.83 -8.89
CA SER A 335 -14.03 -5.89 -8.54
C SER A 335 -14.42 -7.22 -9.18
N ASN A 336 -15.68 -7.64 -9.10
CA ASN A 336 -16.14 -8.87 -9.73
C ASN A 336 -15.93 -8.85 -11.25
N LYS A 337 -16.20 -7.72 -11.91
CA LYS A 337 -15.96 -7.56 -13.34
C LYS A 337 -14.47 -7.73 -13.70
N VAL A 338 -13.56 -7.14 -12.91
CA VAL A 338 -12.12 -7.28 -13.09
C VAL A 338 -11.68 -8.71 -12.81
N LEU A 339 -12.19 -9.34 -11.75
CA LEU A 339 -11.88 -10.72 -11.38
C LEU A 339 -12.27 -11.73 -12.48
N ASP A 340 -13.34 -11.47 -13.23
CA ASP A 340 -13.72 -12.33 -14.36
C ASP A 340 -12.68 -12.28 -15.50
N PHE A 341 -12.12 -11.10 -15.79
CA PHE A 341 -11.00 -10.99 -16.74
C PHE A 341 -9.76 -11.71 -16.26
N ILE A 342 -9.41 -11.54 -14.97
CA ILE A 342 -8.26 -12.20 -14.37
C ILE A 342 -8.43 -13.73 -14.36
N ARG A 343 -9.59 -14.25 -13.95
CA ARG A 343 -9.88 -15.69 -13.96
C ARG A 343 -9.77 -16.31 -15.34
N ASN A 344 -10.24 -15.59 -16.38
CA ASN A 344 -10.12 -16.04 -17.75
C ASN A 344 -8.67 -16.09 -18.24
N GLU A 345 -7.80 -15.22 -17.72
CA GLU A 345 -6.40 -15.11 -18.14
C GLU A 345 -5.50 -16.11 -17.42
N ILE A 346 -5.59 -16.23 -16.08
CA ILE A 346 -4.65 -17.03 -15.28
C ILE A 346 -5.26 -18.32 -14.72
N GLY A 347 -6.53 -18.60 -15.00
CA GLY A 347 -7.29 -19.73 -14.46
C GLY A 347 -7.97 -19.40 -13.12
N PRO A 348 -9.24 -19.84 -12.93
CA PRO A 348 -10.01 -19.55 -11.72
C PRO A 348 -9.41 -20.18 -10.45
N GLU A 349 -8.64 -21.28 -10.60
CA GLU A 349 -7.94 -21.96 -9.52
C GLU A 349 -6.78 -21.16 -8.92
N ASN A 350 -6.35 -20.09 -9.59
CA ASN A 350 -5.29 -19.20 -9.13
C ASN A 350 -5.82 -17.89 -8.54
N VAL A 351 -7.15 -17.75 -8.40
CA VAL A 351 -7.80 -16.52 -7.91
C VAL A 351 -8.65 -16.82 -6.68
N HIS A 352 -8.23 -16.33 -5.52
CA HIS A 352 -8.78 -16.71 -4.23
C HIS A 352 -9.31 -15.50 -3.45
N GLU A 353 -10.45 -15.65 -2.81
CA GLU A 353 -10.88 -14.69 -1.79
C GLU A 353 -10.02 -14.88 -0.52
N ILE A 354 -9.54 -13.76 0.03
CA ILE A 354 -8.72 -13.74 1.25
C ILE A 354 -9.37 -12.82 2.29
N PRO A 355 -9.08 -12.99 3.57
CA PRO A 355 -9.56 -12.06 4.60
C PRO A 355 -9.05 -10.64 4.39
N ALA A 356 -9.85 -9.64 4.79
CA ALA A 356 -9.40 -8.26 4.91
C ALA A 356 -8.27 -8.14 5.94
N VAL A 357 -7.38 -7.15 5.78
CA VAL A 357 -6.22 -6.95 6.65
C VAL A 357 -6.26 -5.60 7.37
N MET A 358 -5.59 -5.52 8.53
CA MET A 358 -5.49 -4.29 9.32
C MET A 358 -4.30 -3.39 8.88
N GLY A 359 -3.59 -3.74 7.81
CA GLY A 359 -2.64 -2.85 7.13
C GLY A 359 -3.36 -1.63 6.54
N GLY A 360 -2.63 -0.54 6.34
CA GLY A 360 -3.12 0.64 5.64
C GLY A 360 -2.62 0.66 4.20
N GLU A 361 -3.35 1.37 3.33
CA GLU A 361 -2.99 1.59 1.92
C GLU A 361 -3.66 2.88 1.45
N ASP A 362 -2.88 3.84 0.99
CA ASP A 362 -3.41 5.17 0.65
C ASP A 362 -3.98 5.28 -0.77
N PHE A 363 -3.87 4.24 -1.61
CA PHE A 363 -4.58 4.12 -2.90
C PHE A 363 -6.08 4.35 -2.75
N GLY A 364 -6.68 3.93 -1.63
CA GLY A 364 -8.10 4.11 -1.36
C GLY A 364 -8.59 5.56 -1.45
N ARG A 365 -7.70 6.55 -1.31
CA ARG A 365 -8.06 7.97 -1.44
C ARG A 365 -8.53 8.36 -2.82
N PHE A 366 -7.99 7.75 -3.88
CA PHE A 366 -8.38 8.05 -5.25
C PHE A 366 -9.84 7.67 -5.50
N GLY A 367 -10.29 6.54 -4.96
CA GLY A 367 -11.70 6.09 -5.10
C GLY A 367 -12.69 6.88 -4.26
N ARG A 368 -12.23 7.55 -3.21
CA ARG A 368 -13.08 8.34 -2.29
C ARG A 368 -13.36 9.77 -2.77
N GLN A 369 -12.81 10.19 -3.93
CA GLN A 369 -13.08 11.51 -4.49
C GLN A 369 -14.52 11.59 -5.01
N GLU A 370 -15.21 12.72 -4.77
CA GLU A 370 -16.59 12.91 -5.19
C GLU A 370 -16.68 13.43 -6.65
N PRO A 371 -17.55 12.83 -7.48
CA PRO A 371 -18.29 11.58 -7.26
C PRO A 371 -17.33 10.39 -7.08
N LYS A 372 -17.70 9.36 -6.28
CA LYS A 372 -16.82 8.20 -6.04
C LYS A 372 -16.42 7.51 -7.32
N ILE A 373 -15.17 7.03 -7.35
CA ILE A 373 -14.61 6.28 -8.48
C ILE A 373 -14.49 4.81 -8.08
N PRO A 374 -15.17 3.87 -8.76
CA PRO A 374 -15.00 2.44 -8.53
C PRO A 374 -13.54 2.04 -8.56
N SER A 375 -13.05 1.43 -7.48
CA SER A 375 -11.64 1.13 -7.29
C SER A 375 -11.46 -0.31 -6.85
N PHE A 376 -10.39 -0.94 -7.32
CA PHE A 376 -10.01 -2.29 -6.95
C PHE A 376 -8.50 -2.41 -6.79
N LEU A 377 -8.09 -2.91 -5.64
CA LEU A 377 -6.74 -3.37 -5.39
C LEU A 377 -6.79 -4.85 -5.03
N PHE A 378 -6.02 -5.67 -5.74
CA PHE A 378 -5.87 -7.09 -5.47
C PHE A 378 -4.46 -7.44 -5.01
N TRP A 379 -4.34 -8.54 -4.29
CA TRP A 379 -3.07 -9.05 -3.82
C TRP A 379 -2.43 -9.99 -4.84
N LEU A 380 -1.13 -9.82 -5.06
CA LEU A 380 -0.32 -10.67 -5.93
C LEU A 380 0.53 -11.60 -5.05
N GLY A 381 0.40 -12.90 -5.23
CA GLY A 381 1.20 -13.88 -4.49
C GLY A 381 2.69 -13.79 -4.85
N GLY A 382 3.55 -13.73 -3.83
CA GLY A 382 5.00 -13.59 -3.99
C GLY A 382 5.82 -14.75 -3.45
N VAL A 383 5.19 -15.78 -2.86
CA VAL A 383 5.91 -16.90 -2.20
C VAL A 383 6.22 -18.00 -3.20
N SER A 384 7.41 -18.62 -3.12
CA SER A 384 7.71 -19.80 -3.93
C SER A 384 6.71 -20.93 -3.65
N LYS A 385 6.40 -21.76 -4.65
CA LYS A 385 5.48 -22.89 -4.46
C LYS A 385 5.94 -23.83 -3.35
N ASP A 386 7.24 -24.12 -3.30
CA ASP A 386 7.83 -25.02 -2.29
C ASP A 386 7.71 -24.43 -0.88
N ASP A 387 8.01 -23.15 -0.70
CA ASP A 387 7.86 -22.48 0.61
C ASP A 387 6.39 -22.33 1.01
N TRP A 388 5.49 -22.11 0.05
CA TRP A 388 4.05 -22.09 0.33
C TRP A 388 3.55 -23.45 0.83
N GLU A 389 3.95 -24.57 0.19
CA GLU A 389 3.60 -25.92 0.63
C GLU A 389 4.16 -26.23 2.02
N ARG A 390 5.40 -25.84 2.31
CA ARG A 390 6.03 -26.00 3.64
C ARG A 390 5.34 -25.16 4.71
N TYR A 391 4.96 -23.94 4.36
CA TYR A 391 4.19 -23.06 5.26
C TYR A 391 2.82 -23.68 5.60
N GLN A 392 2.10 -24.20 4.61
CA GLN A 392 0.80 -24.86 4.84
C GLN A 392 0.91 -26.09 5.73
N LYS A 393 2.05 -26.79 5.70
CA LYS A 393 2.37 -27.92 6.59
C LYS A 393 2.85 -27.47 7.99
N GLY A 394 3.02 -26.17 8.23
CA GLY A 394 3.55 -25.63 9.50
C GLY A 394 5.05 -25.86 9.70
N GLU A 395 5.80 -26.18 8.64
CA GLU A 395 7.24 -26.44 8.70
C GLU A 395 8.08 -25.17 8.76
N ILE A 396 7.57 -24.07 8.18
CA ILE A 396 8.23 -22.75 8.16
C ILE A 396 7.25 -21.63 8.46
N THR A 397 7.78 -20.47 8.82
CA THR A 397 7.07 -19.19 8.81
C THR A 397 7.53 -18.37 7.61
N LEU A 398 6.60 -17.64 6.97
CA LEU A 398 6.92 -16.77 5.85
C LEU A 398 7.37 -15.38 6.34
N ALA A 399 8.31 -14.80 5.62
CA ALA A 399 8.67 -13.39 5.83
C ALA A 399 7.51 -12.51 5.34
N SER A 400 6.92 -11.73 6.23
CA SER A 400 5.86 -10.76 5.88
C SER A 400 6.46 -9.53 5.19
N ASN A 401 5.61 -8.74 4.54
CA ASN A 401 5.95 -7.37 4.15
C ASN A 401 6.55 -6.63 5.35
N HIS A 402 7.48 -5.72 5.11
CA HIS A 402 8.31 -4.97 6.05
C HIS A 402 9.38 -5.82 6.80
N SER A 403 9.46 -7.11 6.51
CA SER A 403 10.56 -7.95 7.03
C SER A 403 11.86 -7.71 6.25
N PRO A 404 13.04 -7.73 6.93
CA PRO A 404 14.33 -7.70 6.24
C PRO A 404 14.60 -8.91 5.34
N PHE A 405 13.78 -9.95 5.43
CA PHE A 405 13.83 -11.18 4.64
C PHE A 405 12.74 -11.27 3.57
N PHE A 406 11.93 -10.24 3.40
CA PHE A 406 10.87 -10.24 2.39
C PHE A 406 11.47 -10.19 0.98
N ALA A 407 11.26 -11.25 0.21
CA ALA A 407 11.80 -11.40 -1.13
C ALA A 407 10.83 -12.18 -2.02
N PRO A 408 9.90 -11.52 -2.70
CA PRO A 408 9.00 -12.16 -3.64
C PRO A 408 9.76 -12.88 -4.75
N VAL A 409 9.29 -14.07 -5.16
CA VAL A 409 9.85 -14.81 -6.31
C VAL A 409 9.57 -14.04 -7.60
N PRO A 410 10.59 -13.51 -8.30
CA PRO A 410 10.34 -12.47 -9.30
C PRO A 410 9.55 -12.98 -10.51
N GLN A 411 9.98 -14.08 -11.15
CA GLN A 411 9.43 -14.45 -12.46
C GLN A 411 7.96 -14.85 -12.46
N PRO A 412 7.46 -15.79 -11.66
CA PRO A 412 6.02 -16.07 -11.66
C PRO A 412 5.21 -14.84 -11.19
N THR A 413 5.71 -14.08 -10.21
CA THR A 413 5.03 -12.91 -9.67
C THR A 413 4.88 -11.80 -10.72
N LEU A 414 5.97 -11.42 -11.40
CA LEU A 414 5.95 -10.37 -12.43
C LEU A 414 5.02 -10.74 -13.60
N SER A 415 5.15 -11.94 -14.13
CA SER A 415 4.32 -12.37 -15.27
C SER A 415 2.83 -12.40 -14.93
N THR A 416 2.47 -12.91 -13.74
CA THR A 416 1.08 -12.94 -13.28
C THR A 416 0.51 -11.54 -13.08
N GLY A 417 1.31 -10.63 -12.47
CA GLY A 417 0.90 -9.25 -12.29
C GLY A 417 0.66 -8.53 -13.62
N VAL A 418 1.56 -8.69 -14.59
CA VAL A 418 1.42 -8.11 -15.94
C VAL A 418 0.20 -8.68 -16.65
N SER A 419 0.02 -10.01 -16.67
CA SER A 419 -1.16 -10.65 -17.28
C SER A 419 -2.47 -10.18 -16.66
N ALA A 420 -2.53 -10.10 -15.32
CA ALA A 420 -3.73 -9.67 -14.60
C ALA A 420 -4.11 -8.20 -14.88
N ILE A 421 -3.14 -7.30 -14.84
CA ILE A 421 -3.37 -5.87 -15.15
C ILE A 421 -3.74 -5.69 -16.62
N THR A 422 -3.01 -6.32 -17.54
CA THR A 422 -3.24 -6.18 -18.98
C THR A 422 -4.60 -6.72 -19.41
N SER A 423 -4.96 -7.94 -18.98
CA SER A 423 -6.27 -8.54 -19.29
C SER A 423 -7.42 -7.71 -18.73
N SER A 424 -7.27 -7.20 -17.50
CA SER A 424 -8.25 -6.31 -16.87
C SER A 424 -8.41 -5.01 -17.65
N ALA A 425 -7.30 -4.36 -18.02
CA ALA A 425 -7.33 -3.10 -18.77
C ALA A 425 -7.98 -3.27 -20.14
N ILE A 426 -7.60 -4.30 -20.90
CA ILE A 426 -8.23 -4.59 -22.20
C ILE A 426 -9.71 -4.85 -22.03
N GLY A 427 -10.11 -5.67 -21.05
CA GLY A 427 -11.52 -5.99 -20.81
C GLY A 427 -12.37 -4.80 -20.41
N LEU A 428 -11.79 -3.85 -19.64
CA LEU A 428 -12.47 -2.62 -19.22
C LEU A 428 -12.56 -1.58 -20.34
N LEU A 429 -11.55 -1.49 -21.19
CA LEU A 429 -11.41 -0.52 -22.28
C LEU A 429 -11.89 -1.08 -23.63
N GLN A 430 -12.46 -2.30 -23.68
CA GLN A 430 -13.03 -2.84 -24.90
C GLN A 430 -14.24 -2.02 -25.37
N ASN A 431 -14.26 -1.65 -26.64
CA ASN A 431 -15.46 -1.13 -27.30
C ASN A 431 -16.55 -2.20 -27.25
N LYS A 432 -17.66 -1.92 -26.58
CA LYS A 432 -18.90 -2.65 -26.83
C LYS A 432 -19.36 -2.30 -28.29
N LYS A 433 -19.02 -3.18 -29.23
CA LYS A 433 -19.57 -3.12 -30.58
C LYS A 433 -21.08 -3.32 -30.53
#